data_ad774e7de8168b4a847670cf5d2320fa
#
_entry.id   ad774e7de8168b4a847670cf5d2320fa
#
_cell.length_a   1.000
_cell.length_b   1.000
_cell.length_c   1.000
_cell.angle_alpha   90.00
_cell.angle_beta   90.00
_cell.angle_gamma   90.00
#
_symmetry.space_group_name_H-M   'P 1'
#
loop_
_entity.id
_entity.type
_entity.pdbx_description
1 polymer ?
#
loop_
_entity_poly.entity_id
_entity_poly.type
_entity_poly.pdbx_seq_one_letter_code
_entity_poly.pdbx_strand_id
1 'polypeptide(L)'
;MKNKQLAALFSRIADALEIKGEIGFKVLAYRKAARILEDLNEDIETIAREGKLEEIPGIGSGIAAKIEEYLQTGGMKKYQEALSEIPETLLSLLEIQNVGAKTVHLAYKELGVKNLEDMKRAIEDGRLASLYRLGEKKVENIKKGIENYERAHERISLYEALTLAEEVIAYLRAATGVGRLSPAGSMRRMKETVGDIDILASGKDGASVIRYFTRFPRVSRVLAEGVTKGSVVISTETGERQVDLRIVAESEYGAALQYFTGSKAHNIKLRGMAKNRGLKISEYGVFRGEKKIAGRDEAEVYAALGLPCIPPELREDRGEIELALEGRLPAVVDYADIKGDLHVHSDWSDGLVPLKELADLARRLKYEYIAVCDHSQSAHYARGLTPDQLRRQIKEIKSLNRRLKGFRLLTGTEVDILGDGRLDFPDELLKKLDVVVASIHSGFRKNVTARILKAMDNPHLDIIGHPSGRLISGREGYDVDLDAVLEGARRLGKALELNSFYDRLDLNEFYLKNAKDRGIKISLGTDTHYAAGLQMMRLGVGIARRAWLEKTDILNSLSLARLTKKLSRGTK
;
A
#
# COMPACT_ATOMS: atom_id res chain seq x y z
N MET A 1 23.11 11.65 -1.15
CA MET A 1 24.38 12.10 -0.53
C MET A 1 24.96 10.93 0.25
N LYS A 2 26.18 10.52 -0.06
CA LYS A 2 26.86 9.40 0.60
C LYS A 2 27.24 9.72 2.05
N ASN A 3 27.40 10.99 2.42
CA ASN A 3 27.62 11.40 3.80
C ASN A 3 26.58 10.80 4.74
N LYS A 4 25.29 10.97 4.46
CA LYS A 4 24.20 10.43 5.29
C LYS A 4 24.13 8.90 5.31
N GLN A 5 24.45 8.26 4.19
CA GLN A 5 24.50 6.80 4.12
C GLN A 5 25.64 6.22 4.97
N LEU A 6 26.83 6.81 4.87
CA LEU A 6 27.99 6.45 5.69
C LEU A 6 27.74 6.76 7.17
N ALA A 7 27.14 7.93 7.49
CA ALA A 7 26.76 8.28 8.84
C ALA A 7 25.82 7.22 9.46
N ALA A 8 24.78 6.83 8.72
CA ALA A 8 23.85 5.80 9.17
C ALA A 8 24.56 4.43 9.37
N LEU A 9 25.47 4.04 8.46
CA LEU A 9 26.25 2.81 8.59
C LEU A 9 27.15 2.83 9.82
N PHE A 10 27.87 3.91 10.06
CA PHE A 10 28.72 4.03 11.24
C PHE A 10 27.91 4.08 12.53
N SER A 11 26.74 4.73 12.56
CA SER A 11 25.84 4.67 13.69
C SER A 11 25.40 3.24 13.99
N ARG A 12 24.95 2.49 12.97
CA ARG A 12 24.55 1.08 13.12
C ARG A 12 25.68 0.16 13.56
N ILE A 13 26.91 0.40 13.08
CA ILE A 13 28.10 -0.34 13.59
C ILE A 13 28.30 -0.05 15.09
N ALA A 14 28.22 1.20 15.50
CA ALA A 14 28.34 1.58 16.90
C ALA A 14 27.27 0.90 17.78
N ASP A 15 26.02 0.91 17.30
CA ASP A 15 24.88 0.26 17.96
C ASP A 15 25.09 -1.26 18.10
N ALA A 16 25.49 -1.93 17.01
CA ALA A 16 25.78 -3.36 17.02
C ALA A 16 26.91 -3.74 17.99
N LEU A 17 27.99 -2.98 18.00
CA LEU A 17 29.10 -3.18 18.92
C LEU A 17 28.69 -2.97 20.39
N GLU A 18 27.85 -1.97 20.66
CA GLU A 18 27.33 -1.70 22.01
C GLU A 18 26.36 -2.80 22.48
N ILE A 19 25.54 -3.34 21.59
CA ILE A 19 24.65 -4.50 21.84
C ILE A 19 25.49 -5.76 22.14
N LYS A 20 26.63 -5.93 21.49
CA LYS A 20 27.60 -7.01 21.83
C LYS A 20 28.30 -6.83 23.18
N GLY A 21 28.16 -5.67 23.80
CA GLY A 21 28.81 -5.32 25.05
C GLY A 21 30.23 -4.75 24.87
N GLU A 22 30.64 -4.41 23.64
CA GLU A 22 31.86 -3.66 23.43
C GLU A 22 31.68 -2.25 24.00
N ILE A 23 32.59 -1.88 24.91
CA ILE A 23 32.56 -0.55 25.55
C ILE A 23 33.92 0.11 25.28
N GLY A 24 33.90 1.42 24.94
CA GLY A 24 35.11 2.21 24.86
C GLY A 24 35.38 2.88 23.51
N PHE A 25 36.67 3.08 23.21
CA PHE A 25 37.14 3.91 22.10
C PHE A 25 36.57 3.54 20.74
N LYS A 26 36.31 2.26 20.44
CA LYS A 26 35.79 1.82 19.15
C LYS A 26 34.35 2.34 18.90
N VAL A 27 33.45 2.12 19.87
CA VAL A 27 32.05 2.60 19.77
C VAL A 27 32.02 4.12 19.64
N LEU A 28 32.81 4.81 20.46
CA LEU A 28 32.91 6.27 20.42
C LEU A 28 33.47 6.79 19.10
N ALA A 29 34.46 6.11 18.50
CA ALA A 29 35.02 6.48 17.21
C ALA A 29 33.97 6.40 16.09
N TYR A 30 33.19 5.33 16.05
CA TYR A 30 32.10 5.18 15.05
C TYR A 30 30.98 6.19 15.27
N ARG A 31 30.55 6.45 16.51
CA ARG A 31 29.54 7.51 16.80
C ARG A 31 30.06 8.90 16.44
N LYS A 32 31.34 9.19 16.71
CA LYS A 32 31.97 10.46 16.34
C LYS A 32 32.02 10.61 14.80
N ALA A 33 32.46 9.56 14.10
CA ALA A 33 32.50 9.55 12.65
C ALA A 33 31.10 9.74 12.02
N ALA A 34 30.07 9.07 12.55
CA ALA A 34 28.69 9.26 12.11
C ALA A 34 28.26 10.72 12.21
N ARG A 35 28.47 11.35 13.37
CA ARG A 35 28.12 12.76 13.60
C ARG A 35 28.87 13.70 12.66
N ILE A 36 30.18 13.50 12.50
CA ILE A 36 30.99 14.33 11.59
C ILE A 36 30.45 14.25 10.16
N LEU A 37 30.10 13.05 9.69
CA LEU A 37 29.55 12.85 8.34
C LEU A 37 28.14 13.43 8.17
N GLU A 38 27.33 13.46 9.24
CA GLU A 38 26.02 14.14 9.22
C GLU A 38 26.16 15.67 9.08
N ASP A 39 27.13 16.24 9.76
CA ASP A 39 27.36 17.69 9.80
C ASP A 39 28.24 18.18 8.65
N LEU A 40 28.83 17.29 7.85
CA LEU A 40 29.76 17.63 6.78
C LEU A 40 29.03 18.27 5.58
N ASN A 41 29.35 19.52 5.29
CA ASN A 41 28.75 20.28 4.18
C ASN A 41 29.28 19.86 2.80
N GLU A 42 30.51 19.36 2.73
CA GLU A 42 31.17 18.91 1.51
C GLU A 42 30.89 17.44 1.22
N ASP A 43 30.81 17.06 -0.06
CA ASP A 43 30.56 15.66 -0.43
C ASP A 43 31.78 14.80 -0.13
N ILE A 44 31.61 13.78 0.70
CA ILE A 44 32.66 12.85 1.13
C ILE A 44 33.34 12.15 -0.07
N GLU A 45 32.64 11.96 -1.21
CA GLU A 45 33.24 11.41 -2.42
C GLU A 45 34.28 12.36 -3.03
N THR A 46 34.07 13.65 -2.91
CA THR A 46 35.00 14.67 -3.41
C THR A 46 36.26 14.68 -2.55
N ILE A 47 36.10 14.73 -1.23
CA ILE A 47 37.20 14.70 -0.26
C ILE A 47 38.02 13.41 -0.41
N ALA A 48 37.35 12.27 -0.61
CA ALA A 48 38.01 10.99 -0.82
C ALA A 48 38.86 10.94 -2.11
N ARG A 49 38.32 11.50 -3.22
CA ARG A 49 39.06 11.61 -4.48
C ARG A 49 40.29 12.50 -4.40
N GLU A 50 40.28 13.51 -3.51
CA GLU A 50 41.40 14.38 -3.24
C GLU A 50 42.42 13.78 -2.24
N GLY A 51 42.13 12.61 -1.70
CA GLY A 51 42.99 11.96 -0.69
C GLY A 51 43.00 12.64 0.67
N LYS A 52 42.00 13.48 0.98
CA LYS A 52 41.96 14.35 2.16
C LYS A 52 41.07 13.83 3.30
N LEU A 53 40.66 12.55 3.30
CA LEU A 53 39.77 12.01 4.32
C LEU A 53 40.32 12.13 5.74
N GLU A 54 41.64 11.96 5.92
CA GLU A 54 42.29 12.05 7.21
C GLU A 54 42.49 13.52 7.68
N GLU A 55 42.34 14.49 6.80
CA GLU A 55 42.35 15.91 7.14
C GLU A 55 41.05 16.35 7.83
N ILE A 56 39.96 15.55 7.73
CA ILE A 56 38.71 15.83 8.43
C ILE A 56 38.92 15.65 9.95
N PRO A 57 38.71 16.70 10.76
CA PRO A 57 38.96 16.61 12.20
C PRO A 57 38.11 15.53 12.87
N GLY A 58 38.76 14.47 13.30
CA GLY A 58 38.14 13.33 13.98
C GLY A 58 37.87 12.09 13.10
N ILE A 59 38.25 12.13 11.84
CA ILE A 59 38.36 10.96 10.97
C ILE A 59 39.83 10.52 10.95
N GLY A 60 40.14 9.41 11.61
CA GLY A 60 41.46 8.80 11.57
C GLY A 60 41.55 7.74 10.46
N SER A 61 42.77 7.25 10.21
CA SER A 61 43.08 6.29 9.13
C SER A 61 42.15 5.07 9.09
N GLY A 62 41.77 4.52 10.25
CA GLY A 62 40.87 3.36 10.33
C GLY A 62 39.43 3.66 9.94
N ILE A 63 38.93 4.88 10.06
CA ILE A 63 37.64 5.33 9.59
C ILE A 63 37.73 5.71 8.10
N ALA A 64 38.81 6.43 7.71
CA ALA A 64 39.07 6.80 6.33
C ALA A 64 39.09 5.56 5.39
N ALA A 65 39.83 4.51 5.76
CA ALA A 65 39.87 3.26 5.01
C ALA A 65 38.47 2.62 4.80
N LYS A 66 37.59 2.70 5.81
CA LYS A 66 36.21 2.17 5.70
C LYS A 66 35.32 3.04 4.82
N ILE A 67 35.53 4.35 4.82
CA ILE A 67 34.86 5.28 3.90
C ILE A 67 35.27 4.93 2.47
N GLU A 68 36.57 4.75 2.20
CA GLU A 68 37.09 4.35 0.89
C GLU A 68 36.54 3.01 0.42
N GLU A 69 36.56 2.00 1.29
CA GLU A 69 35.96 0.69 1.02
C GLU A 69 34.51 0.82 0.57
N TYR A 70 33.71 1.57 1.30
CA TYR A 70 32.31 1.79 0.97
C TYR A 70 32.13 2.56 -0.35
N LEU A 71 32.93 3.57 -0.61
CA LEU A 71 32.87 4.36 -1.83
C LEU A 71 33.24 3.54 -3.06
N GLN A 72 34.18 2.58 -2.94
CA GLN A 72 34.64 1.70 -4.01
C GLN A 72 33.69 0.52 -4.26
N THR A 73 33.20 -0.13 -3.19
CA THR A 73 32.49 -1.41 -3.29
C THR A 73 30.98 -1.30 -3.09
N GLY A 74 30.49 -0.18 -2.56
CA GLY A 74 29.09 -0.02 -2.14
C GLY A 74 28.75 -0.77 -0.85
N GLY A 75 29.71 -1.47 -0.22
CA GLY A 75 29.55 -2.22 1.02
C GLY A 75 30.66 -1.90 2.03
N MET A 76 30.51 -2.39 3.25
CA MET A 76 31.50 -2.24 4.30
C MET A 76 31.63 -3.57 5.06
N LYS A 77 32.76 -4.23 4.94
CA LYS A 77 33.03 -5.53 5.60
C LYS A 77 32.80 -5.47 7.12
N LYS A 78 33.23 -4.37 7.75
CA LYS A 78 33.03 -4.17 9.19
C LYS A 78 31.57 -4.10 9.59
N TYR A 79 30.68 -3.59 8.75
CA TYR A 79 29.25 -3.60 8.98
C TYR A 79 28.68 -5.03 8.95
N GLN A 80 29.08 -5.82 7.97
CA GLN A 80 28.67 -7.22 7.86
C GLN A 80 29.16 -8.06 9.06
N GLU A 81 30.42 -7.88 9.46
CA GLU A 81 30.99 -8.52 10.65
C GLU A 81 30.26 -8.11 11.94
N ALA A 82 29.90 -6.83 12.08
CA ALA A 82 29.19 -6.35 13.25
C ALA A 82 27.80 -6.99 13.39
N LEU A 83 27.11 -7.22 12.28
CA LEU A 83 25.76 -7.81 12.25
C LEU A 83 25.74 -9.34 12.28
N SER A 84 26.81 -10.03 11.81
CA SER A 84 26.82 -11.50 11.70
C SER A 84 26.61 -12.24 13.02
N GLU A 85 26.87 -11.59 14.15
CA GLU A 85 26.83 -12.19 15.49
C GLU A 85 25.59 -11.80 16.31
N ILE A 86 24.73 -10.91 15.77
CA ILE A 86 23.49 -10.49 16.44
C ILE A 86 22.32 -10.53 15.48
N PRO A 87 21.11 -10.90 15.92
CA PRO A 87 19.91 -10.77 15.10
C PRO A 87 19.67 -9.32 14.67
N GLU A 88 19.41 -9.09 13.38
CA GLU A 88 19.12 -7.73 12.87
C GLU A 88 17.89 -7.11 13.55
N THR A 89 16.97 -7.93 14.02
CA THR A 89 15.79 -7.54 14.79
C THR A 89 16.09 -6.84 16.11
N LEU A 90 17.30 -7.00 16.68
CA LEU A 90 17.72 -6.27 17.88
C LEU A 90 17.99 -4.78 17.60
N LEU A 91 18.40 -4.44 16.39
CA LEU A 91 18.63 -3.04 16.02
C LEU A 91 17.31 -2.27 15.91
N SER A 92 16.21 -2.93 15.50
CA SER A 92 14.89 -2.28 15.46
C SER A 92 14.37 -1.93 16.86
N LEU A 93 14.80 -2.63 17.90
CA LEU A 93 14.44 -2.27 19.28
C LEU A 93 15.00 -0.90 19.71
N LEU A 94 16.05 -0.41 19.07
CA LEU A 94 16.63 0.91 19.35
C LEU A 94 15.76 2.07 18.84
N GLU A 95 14.83 1.79 17.96
CA GLU A 95 13.85 2.77 17.48
C GLU A 95 12.75 3.03 18.51
N ILE A 96 12.63 2.15 19.52
CA ILE A 96 11.66 2.26 20.60
C ILE A 96 12.12 3.31 21.59
N GLN A 97 11.24 4.26 21.89
CA GLN A 97 11.53 5.31 22.88
C GLN A 97 11.88 4.69 24.24
N ASN A 98 12.94 5.20 24.88
CA ASN A 98 13.50 4.72 26.15
C ASN A 98 14.21 3.35 26.09
N VAL A 99 14.39 2.75 24.90
CA VAL A 99 15.20 1.55 24.69
C VAL A 99 16.52 1.96 24.03
N GLY A 100 17.61 1.91 24.78
CA GLY A 100 18.96 2.17 24.27
C GLY A 100 19.77 0.87 24.14
N ALA A 101 20.90 0.93 23.42
CA ALA A 101 21.76 -0.23 23.16
C ALA A 101 22.15 -1.01 24.41
N LYS A 102 22.40 -0.34 25.54
CA LYS A 102 22.66 -0.99 26.83
C LYS A 102 21.47 -1.79 27.37
N THR A 103 20.26 -1.29 27.17
CA THR A 103 19.05 -2.01 27.56
C THR A 103 18.86 -3.24 26.69
N VAL A 104 19.06 -3.10 25.38
CA VAL A 104 19.01 -4.22 24.42
C VAL A 104 20.09 -5.25 24.76
N HIS A 105 21.32 -4.83 25.02
CA HIS A 105 22.40 -5.71 25.44
C HIS A 105 22.03 -6.57 26.68
N LEU A 106 21.53 -5.93 27.74
CA LEU A 106 21.12 -6.64 28.95
C LEU A 106 19.96 -7.61 28.68
N ALA A 107 18.94 -7.18 27.94
CA ALA A 107 17.81 -8.02 27.62
C ALA A 107 18.20 -9.21 26.72
N TYR A 108 19.07 -8.99 25.74
CA TYR A 108 19.60 -10.07 24.89
C TYR A 108 20.45 -11.07 25.67
N LYS A 109 21.43 -10.57 26.43
CA LYS A 109 22.39 -11.40 27.12
C LYS A 109 21.79 -12.19 28.28
N GLU A 110 20.99 -11.53 29.13
CA GLU A 110 20.49 -12.11 30.38
C GLU A 110 19.13 -12.83 30.21
N LEU A 111 18.29 -12.40 29.24
CA LEU A 111 16.95 -12.94 29.04
C LEU A 111 16.74 -13.61 27.68
N GLY A 112 17.73 -13.56 26.77
CA GLY A 112 17.64 -14.15 25.45
C GLY A 112 16.67 -13.43 24.50
N VAL A 113 16.35 -12.15 24.76
CA VAL A 113 15.45 -11.32 23.92
C VAL A 113 16.08 -11.09 22.55
N LYS A 114 15.41 -11.50 21.47
CA LYS A 114 15.91 -11.38 20.09
C LYS A 114 15.08 -10.45 19.22
N ASN A 115 13.86 -10.11 19.65
CA ASN A 115 12.90 -9.29 18.88
C ASN A 115 11.93 -8.58 19.82
N LEU A 116 10.99 -7.82 19.25
CA LEU A 116 9.99 -7.06 19.99
C LEU A 116 9.08 -7.96 20.84
N GLU A 117 8.64 -9.10 20.31
CA GLU A 117 7.74 -10.01 21.02
C GLU A 117 8.43 -10.65 22.24
N ASP A 118 9.72 -10.96 22.14
CA ASP A 118 10.49 -11.43 23.28
C ASP A 118 10.63 -10.33 24.35
N MET A 119 10.81 -9.07 23.92
CA MET A 119 10.89 -7.92 24.83
C MET A 119 9.57 -7.71 25.58
N LYS A 120 8.42 -7.81 24.88
CA LYS A 120 7.09 -7.72 25.49
C LYS A 120 6.88 -8.83 26.53
N ARG A 121 7.18 -10.07 26.16
CA ARG A 121 7.08 -11.21 27.09
C ARG A 121 7.95 -10.99 28.34
N ALA A 122 9.17 -10.49 28.19
CA ALA A 122 10.06 -10.22 29.31
C ALA A 122 9.54 -9.08 30.22
N ILE A 123 8.75 -8.15 29.67
CA ILE A 123 8.03 -7.11 30.44
C ILE A 123 6.85 -7.72 31.18
N GLU A 124 5.99 -8.48 30.50
CA GLU A 124 4.79 -9.11 31.05
C GLU A 124 5.13 -10.08 32.19
N ASP A 125 6.19 -10.88 32.05
CA ASP A 125 6.67 -11.81 33.05
C ASP A 125 7.43 -11.14 34.21
N GLY A 126 7.64 -9.81 34.17
CA GLY A 126 8.41 -9.06 35.16
C GLY A 126 9.92 -9.29 35.11
N ARG A 127 10.42 -10.17 34.20
CA ARG A 127 11.85 -10.48 34.10
C ARG A 127 12.71 -9.30 33.70
N LEU A 128 12.18 -8.40 32.86
CA LEU A 128 12.91 -7.20 32.44
C LEU A 128 13.16 -6.24 33.63
N ALA A 129 12.18 -6.12 34.56
CA ALA A 129 12.30 -5.26 35.73
C ALA A 129 13.31 -5.78 36.77
N SER A 130 13.58 -7.09 36.76
CA SER A 130 14.55 -7.72 37.66
C SER A 130 16.01 -7.51 37.25
N LEU A 131 16.25 -7.02 36.01
CA LEU A 131 17.60 -6.77 35.54
C LEU A 131 18.24 -5.55 36.21
N TYR A 132 19.55 -5.63 36.43
CA TYR A 132 20.33 -4.55 37.04
C TYR A 132 20.14 -3.22 36.30
N ARG A 133 19.76 -2.16 37.02
CA ARG A 133 19.44 -0.82 36.50
C ARG A 133 18.18 -0.69 35.63
N LEU A 134 17.30 -1.71 35.57
CA LEU A 134 16.03 -1.67 34.88
C LEU A 134 14.87 -1.80 35.87
N GLY A 135 14.74 -0.89 36.82
CA GLY A 135 13.63 -0.91 37.78
C GLY A 135 12.25 -0.63 37.11
N GLU A 136 11.16 -0.89 37.87
CA GLU A 136 9.77 -0.82 37.41
C GLU A 136 9.42 0.46 36.63
N LYS A 137 9.86 1.64 37.13
CA LYS A 137 9.60 2.92 36.46
C LYS A 137 10.22 3.00 35.05
N LYS A 138 11.40 2.40 34.87
CA LYS A 138 12.06 2.39 33.56
C LYS A 138 11.40 1.40 32.62
N VAL A 139 10.96 0.25 33.12
CA VAL A 139 10.21 -0.77 32.35
C VAL A 139 8.85 -0.22 31.93
N GLU A 140 8.15 0.52 32.80
CA GLU A 140 6.91 1.19 32.44
C GLU A 140 7.11 2.21 31.31
N ASN A 141 8.21 2.96 31.31
CA ASN A 141 8.54 3.87 30.22
C ASN A 141 8.89 3.13 28.92
N ILE A 142 9.54 1.97 29.01
CA ILE A 142 9.82 1.09 27.87
C ILE A 142 8.50 0.54 27.31
N LYS A 143 7.59 0.08 28.17
CA LYS A 143 6.26 -0.41 27.77
C LYS A 143 5.49 0.66 26.99
N LYS A 144 5.42 1.90 27.50
CA LYS A 144 4.84 3.03 26.76
C LYS A 144 5.56 3.31 25.44
N GLY A 145 6.89 3.18 25.44
CA GLY A 145 7.68 3.30 24.21
C GLY A 145 7.32 2.23 23.17
N ILE A 146 7.12 0.98 23.60
CA ILE A 146 6.68 -0.12 22.74
C ILE A 146 5.27 0.14 22.19
N GLU A 147 4.30 0.52 23.03
CA GLU A 147 2.95 0.86 22.61
C GLU A 147 2.95 1.98 21.56
N ASN A 148 3.76 3.02 21.77
CA ASN A 148 3.92 4.11 20.79
C ASN A 148 4.59 3.64 19.51
N TYR A 149 5.63 2.78 19.61
CA TYR A 149 6.31 2.20 18.46
C TYR A 149 5.36 1.34 17.62
N GLU A 150 4.57 0.48 18.25
CA GLU A 150 3.58 -0.36 17.57
C GLU A 150 2.52 0.48 16.88
N ARG A 151 1.94 1.46 17.59
CA ARG A 151 0.96 2.39 16.99
C ARG A 151 1.52 3.16 15.79
N ALA A 152 2.79 3.60 15.87
CA ALA A 152 3.44 4.30 14.79
C ALA A 152 3.81 3.38 13.59
N HIS A 153 4.05 2.09 13.86
CA HIS A 153 4.41 1.08 12.85
C HIS A 153 3.24 0.17 12.46
N GLU A 154 2.06 0.34 13.08
CA GLU A 154 0.85 -0.36 12.70
C GLU A 154 0.41 0.07 11.30
N ARG A 155 0.43 -0.89 10.37
CA ARG A 155 0.01 -0.62 9.01
C ARG A 155 -1.49 -0.39 8.97
N ILE A 156 -1.90 0.69 8.36
CA ILE A 156 -3.32 1.05 8.17
C ILE A 156 -3.79 0.67 6.77
N SER A 157 -5.10 0.57 6.60
CA SER A 157 -5.68 0.33 5.28
C SER A 157 -5.34 1.48 4.32
N LEU A 158 -5.23 1.17 3.04
CA LEU A 158 -5.06 2.17 1.98
C LEU A 158 -6.16 3.24 2.03
N TYR A 159 -7.39 2.84 2.34
CA TYR A 159 -8.53 3.74 2.44
C TYR A 159 -8.33 4.79 3.54
N GLU A 160 -7.95 4.35 4.74
CA GLU A 160 -7.69 5.25 5.87
C GLU A 160 -6.55 6.22 5.55
N ALA A 161 -5.45 5.71 4.97
CA ALA A 161 -4.31 6.53 4.58
C ALA A 161 -4.66 7.59 3.54
N LEU A 162 -5.42 7.21 2.49
CA LEU A 162 -5.86 8.15 1.45
C LEU A 162 -6.81 9.20 2.01
N THR A 163 -7.77 8.81 2.84
CA THR A 163 -8.73 9.73 3.46
C THR A 163 -8.01 10.77 4.30
N LEU A 164 -7.10 10.34 5.18
CA LEU A 164 -6.34 11.26 6.02
C LEU A 164 -5.41 12.17 5.19
N ALA A 165 -4.73 11.62 4.17
CA ALA A 165 -3.89 12.41 3.29
C ALA A 165 -4.69 13.47 2.51
N GLU A 166 -5.88 13.12 2.01
CA GLU A 166 -6.77 14.05 1.30
C GLU A 166 -7.24 15.20 2.21
N GLU A 167 -7.57 14.91 3.46
CA GLU A 167 -7.93 15.95 4.44
C GLU A 167 -6.77 16.89 4.75
N VAL A 168 -5.57 16.34 4.98
CA VAL A 168 -4.36 17.16 5.22
C VAL A 168 -4.00 17.97 3.98
N ILE A 169 -4.09 17.40 2.78
CA ILE A 169 -3.86 18.10 1.51
C ILE A 169 -4.88 19.22 1.32
N ALA A 170 -6.15 18.97 1.60
CA ALA A 170 -7.20 19.98 1.52
C ALA A 170 -6.92 21.15 2.48
N TYR A 171 -6.51 20.87 3.69
CA TYR A 171 -6.10 21.87 4.67
C TYR A 171 -4.88 22.67 4.19
N LEU A 172 -3.85 22.00 3.69
CA LEU A 172 -2.61 22.64 3.21
C LEU A 172 -2.83 23.55 1.99
N ARG A 173 -3.86 23.32 1.18
CA ARG A 173 -4.19 24.20 0.04
C ARG A 173 -4.53 25.62 0.45
N ALA A 174 -4.94 25.85 1.69
CA ALA A 174 -5.18 27.19 2.24
C ALA A 174 -3.90 27.88 2.74
N ALA A 175 -2.77 27.19 2.84
CA ALA A 175 -1.52 27.77 3.29
C ALA A 175 -0.90 28.66 2.20
N THR A 176 -0.43 29.87 2.62
CA THR A 176 0.24 30.79 1.71
C THR A 176 1.56 30.20 1.21
N GLY A 177 1.80 30.26 -0.10
CA GLY A 177 3.07 29.84 -0.70
C GLY A 177 3.18 28.35 -1.03
N VAL A 178 2.11 27.57 -0.85
CA VAL A 178 2.02 26.20 -1.32
C VAL A 178 1.68 26.17 -2.82
N GLY A 179 2.46 25.41 -3.58
CA GLY A 179 2.21 25.12 -4.99
C GLY A 179 1.55 23.75 -5.19
N ARG A 180 2.27 22.84 -5.85
CA ARG A 180 1.79 21.46 -6.06
C ARG A 180 1.75 20.68 -4.74
N LEU A 181 0.74 19.82 -4.58
CA LEU A 181 0.56 18.91 -3.44
C LEU A 181 0.21 17.53 -3.98
N SER A 182 0.88 16.50 -3.49
CA SER A 182 0.59 15.10 -3.85
C SER A 182 0.87 14.16 -2.69
N PRO A 183 0.09 13.07 -2.56
CA PRO A 183 0.52 11.94 -1.78
C PRO A 183 1.79 11.33 -2.39
N ALA A 184 2.58 10.63 -1.58
CA ALA A 184 3.79 9.94 -2.00
C ALA A 184 3.85 8.53 -1.35
N GLY A 185 5.01 7.91 -1.28
CA GLY A 185 5.22 6.65 -0.60
C GLY A 185 4.41 5.47 -1.14
N SER A 186 4.17 4.50 -0.27
CA SER A 186 3.40 3.29 -0.60
C SER A 186 1.93 3.58 -0.91
N MET A 187 1.37 4.64 -0.34
CA MET A 187 0.01 5.09 -0.59
C MET A 187 -0.18 5.51 -2.05
N ARG A 188 0.74 6.30 -2.62
CA ARG A 188 0.66 6.69 -4.04
C ARG A 188 0.84 5.49 -4.98
N ARG A 189 1.56 4.45 -4.55
CA ARG A 189 1.66 3.19 -5.28
C ARG A 189 0.46 2.27 -5.06
N MET A 190 -0.58 2.72 -4.36
CA MET A 190 -1.81 1.96 -4.08
C MET A 190 -1.54 0.62 -3.37
N LYS A 191 -0.59 0.57 -2.42
CA LYS A 191 -0.40 -0.59 -1.54
C LYS A 191 -1.63 -0.81 -0.65
N GLU A 192 -2.10 -2.04 -0.51
CA GLU A 192 -3.29 -2.39 0.29
C GLU A 192 -3.22 -1.88 1.73
N THR A 193 -2.00 -1.84 2.27
CA THR A 193 -1.69 -1.26 3.57
C THR A 193 -0.53 -0.28 3.47
N VAL A 194 -0.56 0.74 4.32
CA VAL A 194 0.38 1.86 4.36
C VAL A 194 0.98 1.93 5.76
N GLY A 195 2.30 2.11 5.89
CA GLY A 195 2.96 2.38 7.17
C GLY A 195 2.90 3.88 7.46
N ASP A 196 3.63 4.67 6.68
CA ASP A 196 3.74 6.11 6.85
C ASP A 196 2.92 6.85 5.80
N ILE A 197 2.31 7.97 6.18
CA ILE A 197 1.59 8.85 5.25
C ILE A 197 2.54 9.96 4.82
N ASP A 198 3.07 9.83 3.61
CA ASP A 198 3.97 10.80 3.00
C ASP A 198 3.21 11.79 2.12
N ILE A 199 3.40 13.08 2.34
CA ILE A 199 2.89 14.16 1.49
C ILE A 199 4.06 14.99 0.98
N LEU A 200 4.07 15.26 -0.32
CA LEU A 200 5.02 16.14 -0.97
C LEU A 200 4.33 17.42 -1.39
N ALA A 201 4.95 18.55 -1.09
CA ALA A 201 4.51 19.86 -1.57
C ALA A 201 5.65 20.61 -2.25
N SER A 202 5.33 21.49 -3.20
CA SER A 202 6.25 22.53 -3.65
C SER A 202 5.94 23.86 -2.95
N GLY A 203 6.97 24.65 -2.67
CA GLY A 203 6.79 25.96 -2.04
C GLY A 203 8.09 26.76 -1.94
N LYS A 204 7.96 28.07 -1.83
CA LYS A 204 9.12 28.98 -1.66
C LYS A 204 9.50 29.17 -0.20
N ASP A 205 8.52 29.18 0.71
CA ASP A 205 8.72 29.34 2.15
C ASP A 205 8.28 28.07 2.88
N GLY A 206 9.16 27.08 2.86
CA GLY A 206 8.89 25.79 3.48
C GLY A 206 8.65 25.88 4.98
N ALA A 207 9.37 26.75 5.68
CA ALA A 207 9.22 26.93 7.12
C ALA A 207 7.81 27.40 7.51
N SER A 208 7.24 28.36 6.78
CA SER A 208 5.86 28.83 7.02
C SER A 208 4.82 27.75 6.71
N VAL A 209 5.01 26.98 5.64
CA VAL A 209 4.11 25.89 5.28
C VAL A 209 4.15 24.79 6.33
N ILE A 210 5.34 24.44 6.84
CA ILE A 210 5.49 23.42 7.88
C ILE A 210 4.86 23.89 9.20
N ARG A 211 5.08 25.15 9.61
CA ARG A 211 4.39 25.72 10.78
C ARG A 211 2.85 25.70 10.63
N TYR A 212 2.35 25.91 9.41
CA TYR A 212 0.91 25.76 9.14
C TYR A 212 0.46 24.31 9.27
N PHE A 213 1.22 23.38 8.72
CA PHE A 213 0.97 21.94 8.81
C PHE A 213 0.93 21.44 10.25
N THR A 214 1.88 21.85 11.10
CA THR A 214 1.93 21.43 12.52
C THR A 214 0.74 21.93 13.35
N ARG A 215 -0.07 22.85 12.80
CA ARG A 215 -1.32 23.36 13.40
C ARG A 215 -2.57 22.71 12.85
N PHE A 216 -2.45 21.62 12.08
CA PHE A 216 -3.63 20.88 11.63
C PHE A 216 -4.49 20.45 12.83
N PRO A 217 -5.83 20.63 12.80
CA PRO A 217 -6.69 20.56 14.00
C PRO A 217 -6.61 19.28 14.82
N ARG A 218 -6.21 18.16 14.19
CA ARG A 218 -6.10 16.84 14.86
C ARG A 218 -4.66 16.43 15.18
N VAL A 219 -3.70 17.35 15.12
CA VAL A 219 -2.33 17.05 15.54
C VAL A 219 -2.31 16.89 17.06
N SER A 220 -1.95 15.68 17.50
CA SER A 220 -1.75 15.34 18.91
C SER A 220 -0.31 15.63 19.36
N ARG A 221 0.66 15.51 18.44
CA ARG A 221 2.07 15.67 18.74
C ARG A 221 2.85 16.08 17.49
N VAL A 222 3.79 17.02 17.65
CA VAL A 222 4.76 17.41 16.63
C VAL A 222 6.05 16.62 16.88
N LEU A 223 6.48 15.84 15.88
CA LEU A 223 7.71 15.04 15.95
C LEU A 223 8.90 15.80 15.37
N ALA A 224 8.68 16.58 14.31
CA ALA A 224 9.69 17.41 13.69
C ALA A 224 9.07 18.64 13.01
N GLU A 225 9.71 19.80 13.19
CA GLU A 225 9.35 21.07 12.55
C GLU A 225 10.62 21.70 11.99
N GLY A 226 11.00 21.31 10.76
CA GLY A 226 12.17 21.84 10.06
C GLY A 226 11.78 22.82 8.94
N VAL A 227 12.76 23.24 8.16
CA VAL A 227 12.53 24.17 7.03
C VAL A 227 11.91 23.45 5.82
N THR A 228 12.28 22.19 5.58
CA THR A 228 11.88 21.41 4.41
C THR A 228 11.17 20.11 4.76
N LYS A 229 11.11 19.75 6.05
CA LYS A 229 10.42 18.57 6.54
C LYS A 229 9.67 18.88 7.82
N GLY A 230 8.39 18.54 7.86
CA GLY A 230 7.57 18.45 9.06
C GLY A 230 7.08 17.04 9.28
N SER A 231 6.95 16.62 10.53
CA SER A 231 6.43 15.31 10.90
C SER A 231 5.51 15.50 12.11
N VAL A 232 4.31 15.00 12.02
CA VAL A 232 3.29 15.11 13.08
C VAL A 232 2.64 13.76 13.33
N VAL A 233 2.06 13.62 14.52
CA VAL A 233 1.12 12.55 14.84
C VAL A 233 -0.28 13.14 14.85
N ILE A 234 -1.19 12.53 14.11
CA ILE A 234 -2.58 12.95 13.98
C ILE A 234 -3.48 11.91 14.65
N SER A 235 -4.39 12.35 15.51
CA SER A 235 -5.40 11.49 16.10
C SER A 235 -6.51 11.21 15.10
N THR A 236 -6.85 9.93 14.93
CA THR A 236 -7.97 9.43 14.11
C THR A 236 -8.91 8.60 14.98
N GLU A 237 -10.03 8.18 14.43
CA GLU A 237 -10.97 7.29 15.15
C GLU A 237 -10.37 5.91 15.44
N THR A 238 -9.43 5.46 14.61
CA THR A 238 -8.76 4.15 14.70
C THR A 238 -7.43 4.20 15.42
N GLY A 239 -6.99 5.36 15.91
CA GLY A 239 -5.73 5.55 16.63
C GLY A 239 -4.91 6.73 16.13
N GLU A 240 -3.64 6.76 16.51
CA GLU A 240 -2.70 7.81 16.12
C GLU A 240 -1.95 7.42 14.85
N ARG A 241 -1.75 8.39 13.93
CA ARG A 241 -1.06 8.16 12.65
C ARG A 241 0.01 9.20 12.41
N GLN A 242 1.20 8.75 12.01
CA GLN A 242 2.26 9.66 11.59
C GLN A 242 2.01 10.15 10.16
N VAL A 243 2.14 11.46 9.98
CA VAL A 243 2.08 12.11 8.67
C VAL A 243 3.33 12.95 8.49
N ASP A 244 4.02 12.72 7.39
CA ASP A 244 5.23 13.41 6.99
C ASP A 244 4.94 14.36 5.82
N LEU A 245 5.31 15.64 5.97
CA LEU A 245 5.26 16.63 4.90
C LEU A 245 6.67 17.01 4.48
N ARG A 246 6.95 16.93 3.18
CA ARG A 246 8.16 17.48 2.57
C ARG A 246 7.86 18.65 1.67
N ILE A 247 8.68 19.70 1.77
CA ILE A 247 8.62 20.88 0.91
C ILE A 247 9.88 20.92 0.04
N VAL A 248 9.69 21.09 -1.26
CA VAL A 248 10.77 21.19 -2.24
C VAL A 248 10.54 22.39 -3.15
N ALA A 249 11.58 22.81 -3.87
CA ALA A 249 11.44 23.82 -4.90
C ALA A 249 10.58 23.31 -6.07
N GLU A 250 9.85 24.20 -6.76
CA GLU A 250 9.02 23.86 -7.91
C GLU A 250 9.80 23.13 -9.01
N SER A 251 11.07 23.52 -9.21
CA SER A 251 11.98 22.91 -10.19
C SER A 251 12.48 21.51 -9.80
N GLU A 252 12.18 21.04 -8.58
CA GLU A 252 12.63 19.76 -8.03
C GLU A 252 11.46 18.81 -7.80
N TYR A 253 10.24 19.31 -7.90
CA TYR A 253 9.04 18.62 -7.49
C TYR A 253 8.87 17.25 -8.17
N GLY A 254 9.12 17.15 -9.48
CA GLY A 254 9.00 15.87 -10.19
C GLY A 254 10.04 14.84 -9.76
N ALA A 255 11.28 15.27 -9.53
CA ALA A 255 12.32 14.37 -9.04
C ALA A 255 12.06 13.93 -7.60
N ALA A 256 11.63 14.85 -6.73
CA ALA A 256 11.21 14.51 -5.38
C ALA A 256 10.00 13.57 -5.37
N LEU A 257 9.00 13.83 -6.21
CA LEU A 257 7.81 13.00 -6.30
C LEU A 257 8.16 11.57 -6.77
N GLN A 258 9.03 11.43 -7.77
CA GLN A 258 9.54 10.14 -8.21
C GLN A 258 10.30 9.42 -7.09
N TYR A 259 11.20 10.14 -6.41
CA TYR A 259 12.05 9.59 -5.35
C TYR A 259 11.22 9.12 -4.13
N PHE A 260 10.34 9.98 -3.60
CA PHE A 260 9.51 9.65 -2.43
C PHE A 260 8.36 8.69 -2.75
N THR A 261 7.90 8.64 -4.00
CA THR A 261 6.97 7.58 -4.42
C THR A 261 7.62 6.19 -4.32
N GLY A 262 8.90 6.06 -4.68
CA GLY A 262 9.61 4.77 -4.65
C GLY A 262 9.12 3.83 -5.78
N SER A 263 9.19 2.50 -5.58
CA SER A 263 9.69 1.80 -4.38
C SER A 263 11.21 1.98 -4.19
N LYS A 264 11.73 1.53 -3.04
CA LYS A 264 13.19 1.54 -2.81
C LYS A 264 13.91 0.73 -3.89
N ALA A 265 13.40 -0.46 -4.22
CA ALA A 265 13.97 -1.33 -5.25
C ALA A 265 13.96 -0.65 -6.63
N HIS A 266 12.82 -0.09 -7.04
CA HIS A 266 12.69 0.67 -8.28
C HIS A 266 13.69 1.83 -8.36
N ASN A 267 13.81 2.61 -7.28
CA ASN A 267 14.77 3.73 -7.21
C ASN A 267 16.23 3.29 -7.28
N ILE A 268 16.59 2.17 -6.66
CA ILE A 268 17.94 1.60 -6.74
C ILE A 268 18.27 1.27 -8.20
N LYS A 269 17.35 0.63 -8.90
CA LYS A 269 17.52 0.23 -10.30
C LYS A 269 17.64 1.43 -11.24
N LEU A 270 16.75 2.43 -11.09
CA LEU A 270 16.84 3.69 -11.85
C LEU A 270 18.17 4.42 -11.62
N ARG A 271 18.65 4.48 -10.38
CA ARG A 271 19.95 5.09 -10.07
C ARG A 271 21.11 4.33 -10.69
N GLY A 272 21.04 2.99 -10.68
CA GLY A 272 22.01 2.15 -11.38
C GLY A 272 22.07 2.45 -12.88
N MET A 273 20.92 2.53 -13.53
CA MET A 273 20.82 2.91 -14.95
C MET A 273 21.37 4.32 -15.22
N ALA A 274 21.04 5.30 -14.38
CA ALA A 274 21.55 6.65 -14.49
C ALA A 274 23.08 6.67 -14.42
N LYS A 275 23.66 5.98 -13.44
CA LYS A 275 25.12 5.87 -13.26
C LYS A 275 25.80 5.32 -14.51
N ASN A 276 25.25 4.28 -15.14
CA ASN A 276 25.78 3.68 -16.37
C ASN A 276 25.72 4.63 -17.58
N ARG A 277 24.92 5.71 -17.49
CA ARG A 277 24.80 6.76 -18.52
C ARG A 277 25.51 8.06 -18.15
N GLY A 278 26.35 8.05 -17.11
CA GLY A 278 27.05 9.23 -16.60
C GLY A 278 26.11 10.27 -15.98
N LEU A 279 24.95 9.83 -15.47
CA LEU A 279 23.96 10.66 -14.81
C LEU A 279 23.84 10.33 -13.33
N LYS A 280 23.40 11.30 -12.52
CA LYS A 280 23.06 11.15 -11.09
C LYS A 280 21.60 11.52 -10.91
N ILE A 281 20.82 10.65 -10.22
CA ILE A 281 19.42 10.93 -9.84
C ILE A 281 19.34 11.06 -8.31
N SER A 282 18.68 12.09 -7.85
CA SER A 282 18.30 12.31 -6.46
C SER A 282 16.93 12.98 -6.37
N GLU A 283 16.44 13.21 -5.15
CA GLU A 283 15.22 14.00 -4.89
C GLU A 283 15.27 15.44 -5.41
N TYR A 284 16.44 15.95 -5.74
CA TYR A 284 16.66 17.31 -6.26
C TYR A 284 16.67 17.40 -7.78
N GLY A 285 16.80 16.28 -8.47
CA GLY A 285 16.83 16.26 -9.93
C GLY A 285 17.67 15.15 -10.55
N VAL A 286 17.78 15.21 -11.87
CA VAL A 286 18.74 14.44 -12.68
C VAL A 286 19.87 15.37 -13.09
N PHE A 287 21.10 14.94 -12.87
CA PHE A 287 22.30 15.74 -13.08
C PHE A 287 23.27 15.05 -14.06
N ARG A 288 23.94 15.86 -14.88
CA ARG A 288 25.11 15.46 -15.67
C ARG A 288 26.30 16.28 -15.16
N GLY A 289 27.19 15.65 -14.40
CA GLY A 289 28.14 16.36 -13.57
C GLY A 289 27.38 17.23 -12.54
N GLU A 290 27.67 18.52 -12.49
CA GLU A 290 26.98 19.48 -11.63
C GLU A 290 25.73 20.10 -12.27
N LYS A 291 25.55 19.94 -13.59
CA LYS A 291 24.44 20.54 -14.31
C LYS A 291 23.15 19.74 -14.11
N LYS A 292 22.13 20.36 -13.51
CA LYS A 292 20.75 19.84 -13.45
C LYS A 292 20.15 19.84 -14.87
N ILE A 293 19.65 18.67 -15.32
CA ILE A 293 19.08 18.50 -16.66
C ILE A 293 17.59 18.15 -16.65
N ALA A 294 17.05 17.66 -15.52
CA ALA A 294 15.63 17.34 -15.35
C ALA A 294 15.24 17.37 -13.86
N GLY A 295 13.95 17.49 -13.55
CA GLY A 295 13.50 17.43 -12.16
C GLY A 295 12.18 18.09 -11.87
N ARG A 296 11.65 18.92 -12.77
CA ARG A 296 10.39 19.64 -12.58
C ARG A 296 9.19 18.70 -12.59
N ASP A 297 9.20 17.72 -13.50
CA ASP A 297 8.14 16.73 -13.65
C ASP A 297 8.71 15.31 -13.69
N GLU A 298 7.95 14.32 -13.25
CA GLU A 298 8.39 12.91 -13.29
C GLU A 298 8.72 12.44 -14.70
N ALA A 299 7.94 12.90 -15.70
CA ALA A 299 8.17 12.56 -17.10
C ALA A 299 9.58 12.98 -17.56
N GLU A 300 10.06 14.14 -17.15
CA GLU A 300 11.43 14.60 -17.45
C GLU A 300 12.48 13.69 -16.83
N VAL A 301 12.25 13.19 -15.59
CA VAL A 301 13.17 12.29 -14.89
C VAL A 301 13.31 10.98 -15.66
N TYR A 302 12.19 10.39 -16.08
CA TYR A 302 12.19 9.16 -16.86
C TYR A 302 12.75 9.37 -18.28
N ALA A 303 12.36 10.47 -18.93
CA ALA A 303 12.87 10.82 -20.28
C ALA A 303 14.38 11.02 -20.32
N ALA A 304 14.99 11.57 -19.26
CA ALA A 304 16.45 11.68 -19.13
C ALA A 304 17.15 10.30 -19.15
N LEU A 305 16.41 9.24 -18.80
CA LEU A 305 16.86 7.85 -18.88
C LEU A 305 16.35 7.11 -20.14
N GLY A 306 15.74 7.84 -21.09
CA GLY A 306 15.16 7.22 -22.28
C GLY A 306 14.00 6.28 -21.98
N LEU A 307 13.26 6.53 -20.91
CA LEU A 307 12.10 5.76 -20.49
C LEU A 307 10.82 6.60 -20.61
N PRO A 308 9.67 6.00 -20.91
CA PRO A 308 8.38 6.62 -20.63
C PRO A 308 8.17 6.74 -19.12
N CYS A 309 7.32 7.67 -18.68
CA CYS A 309 6.96 7.79 -17.27
C CYS A 309 6.22 6.53 -16.83
N ILE A 310 6.81 5.78 -15.90
CA ILE A 310 6.22 4.56 -15.37
C ILE A 310 5.15 4.93 -14.34
N PRO A 311 3.91 4.40 -14.45
CA PRO A 311 2.87 4.62 -13.47
C PRO A 311 3.31 4.25 -12.04
N PRO A 312 2.95 5.03 -11.02
CA PRO A 312 3.36 4.77 -9.64
C PRO A 312 3.08 3.35 -9.16
N GLU A 313 1.92 2.81 -9.51
CA GLU A 313 1.44 1.49 -9.09
C GLU A 313 2.32 0.34 -9.59
N LEU A 314 3.05 0.55 -10.69
CA LEU A 314 3.94 -0.45 -11.27
C LEU A 314 5.36 -0.44 -10.68
N ARG A 315 5.75 0.61 -9.96
CA ARG A 315 7.13 0.86 -9.49
C ARG A 315 7.55 -0.05 -8.32
N GLU A 316 7.62 -1.35 -8.54
CA GLU A 316 7.98 -2.35 -7.50
C GLU A 316 9.19 -3.22 -7.87
N ASP A 317 9.90 -2.90 -8.98
CA ASP A 317 11.01 -3.69 -9.54
C ASP A 317 10.59 -5.13 -9.88
N ARG A 318 9.49 -5.24 -10.65
CA ARG A 318 8.92 -6.51 -11.11
C ARG A 318 9.04 -6.68 -12.64
N GLY A 319 9.99 -6.00 -13.26
CA GLY A 319 10.22 -6.00 -14.71
C GLY A 319 9.61 -4.80 -15.44
N GLU A 320 9.02 -3.83 -14.74
CA GLU A 320 8.42 -2.64 -15.35
C GLU A 320 9.45 -1.77 -16.07
N ILE A 321 10.70 -1.73 -15.57
CA ILE A 321 11.77 -0.93 -16.18
C ILE A 321 12.21 -1.57 -17.48
N GLU A 322 12.37 -2.90 -17.53
CA GLU A 322 12.73 -3.67 -18.71
C GLU A 322 11.66 -3.52 -19.81
N LEU A 323 10.40 -3.70 -19.44
CA LEU A 323 9.29 -3.51 -20.37
C LEU A 323 9.19 -2.06 -20.87
N ALA A 324 9.52 -1.09 -20.02
CA ALA A 324 9.58 0.31 -20.43
C ALA A 324 10.66 0.56 -21.48
N LEU A 325 11.85 -0.07 -21.34
CA LEU A 325 12.93 0.00 -22.33
C LEU A 325 12.55 -0.64 -23.66
N GLU A 326 11.77 -1.70 -23.63
CA GLU A 326 11.25 -2.41 -24.79
C GLU A 326 10.03 -1.74 -25.44
N GLY A 327 9.50 -0.66 -24.85
CA GLY A 327 8.26 -0.02 -25.30
C GLY A 327 7.01 -0.88 -25.07
N ARG A 328 7.05 -1.83 -24.13
CA ARG A 328 6.03 -2.85 -23.86
C ARG A 328 5.32 -2.66 -22.51
N LEU A 329 5.42 -1.47 -21.89
CA LEU A 329 4.64 -1.19 -20.69
C LEU A 329 3.15 -1.40 -20.95
N PRO A 330 2.42 -2.09 -20.04
CA PRO A 330 0.98 -2.25 -20.20
C PRO A 330 0.26 -0.90 -20.08
N ALA A 331 -0.76 -0.71 -20.93
CA ALA A 331 -1.69 0.41 -20.82
C ALA A 331 -2.69 0.10 -19.69
N VAL A 332 -2.22 0.25 -18.44
CA VAL A 332 -3.04 -0.10 -17.26
C VAL A 332 -4.36 0.67 -17.24
N VAL A 333 -5.41 0.00 -16.77
CA VAL A 333 -6.76 0.57 -16.65
C VAL A 333 -6.76 1.90 -15.90
N ASP A 334 -7.63 2.82 -16.31
CA ASP A 334 -7.88 4.08 -15.61
C ASP A 334 -9.30 4.10 -15.03
N TYR A 335 -9.54 4.96 -14.03
CA TYR A 335 -10.86 5.12 -13.45
C TYR A 335 -11.90 5.52 -14.51
N ALA A 336 -11.52 6.36 -15.47
CA ALA A 336 -12.38 6.79 -16.58
C ALA A 336 -12.79 5.64 -17.52
N ASP A 337 -12.07 4.52 -17.50
CA ASP A 337 -12.43 3.33 -18.27
C ASP A 337 -13.58 2.54 -17.64
N ILE A 338 -13.86 2.72 -16.36
CA ILE A 338 -14.90 2.00 -15.63
C ILE A 338 -16.27 2.57 -15.99
N LYS A 339 -17.16 1.71 -16.50
CA LYS A 339 -18.51 2.05 -16.96
C LYS A 339 -19.59 1.73 -15.94
N GLY A 340 -19.27 0.96 -14.90
CA GLY A 340 -20.22 0.60 -13.88
C GLY A 340 -19.64 -0.28 -12.79
N ASP A 341 -20.48 -0.60 -11.82
CA ASP A 341 -20.17 -1.44 -10.68
C ASP A 341 -20.94 -2.76 -10.79
N LEU A 342 -20.28 -3.90 -10.58
CA LEU A 342 -20.89 -5.21 -10.78
C LEU A 342 -21.24 -5.95 -9.48
N HIS A 343 -21.09 -5.27 -8.32
CA HIS A 343 -21.46 -5.84 -7.03
C HIS A 343 -21.83 -4.72 -6.03
N VAL A 344 -23.16 -4.50 -5.88
CA VAL A 344 -23.71 -3.46 -4.99
C VAL A 344 -24.92 -4.01 -4.26
N HIS A 345 -25.06 -3.70 -2.96
CA HIS A 345 -26.21 -4.10 -2.14
C HIS A 345 -27.22 -2.95 -1.98
N SER A 346 -28.51 -3.29 -1.88
CA SER A 346 -29.60 -2.37 -1.65
C SER A 346 -30.29 -2.60 -0.30
N ASP A 347 -31.27 -1.75 0.02
CA ASP A 347 -32.12 -1.89 1.20
C ASP A 347 -33.04 -3.13 1.18
N TRP A 348 -33.04 -3.90 0.08
CA TRP A 348 -33.70 -5.19 0.01
C TRP A 348 -33.01 -6.26 0.89
N SER A 349 -31.68 -6.24 0.99
CA SER A 349 -30.92 -7.04 1.94
C SER A 349 -30.35 -6.17 3.06
N ASP A 350 -29.06 -6.16 3.27
CA ASP A 350 -28.37 -5.43 4.34
C ASP A 350 -27.80 -4.07 3.93
N GLY A 351 -27.91 -3.72 2.65
CA GLY A 351 -27.61 -2.37 2.21
C GLY A 351 -28.53 -1.32 2.84
N LEU A 352 -28.06 -0.07 2.90
CA LEU A 352 -28.78 1.05 3.52
C LEU A 352 -29.42 1.99 2.50
N VAL A 353 -29.21 1.75 1.20
CA VAL A 353 -29.58 2.70 0.14
C VAL A 353 -30.66 2.09 -0.76
N PRO A 354 -31.80 2.77 -0.94
CA PRO A 354 -32.85 2.32 -1.84
C PRO A 354 -32.40 2.30 -3.31
N LEU A 355 -32.97 1.39 -4.12
CA LEU A 355 -32.64 1.19 -5.54
C LEU A 355 -32.64 2.49 -6.35
N LYS A 356 -33.61 3.37 -6.14
CA LYS A 356 -33.69 4.66 -6.84
C LYS A 356 -32.50 5.55 -6.50
N GLU A 357 -32.14 5.64 -5.22
CA GLU A 357 -31.02 6.47 -4.76
C GLU A 357 -29.68 5.91 -5.25
N LEU A 358 -29.49 4.58 -5.22
CA LEU A 358 -28.31 3.91 -5.81
C LEU A 358 -28.15 4.29 -7.30
N ALA A 359 -29.26 4.28 -8.07
CA ALA A 359 -29.23 4.69 -9.47
C ALA A 359 -28.81 6.16 -9.63
N ASP A 360 -29.32 7.05 -8.79
CA ASP A 360 -28.98 8.48 -8.83
C ASP A 360 -27.53 8.75 -8.42
N LEU A 361 -27.00 8.02 -7.43
CA LEU A 361 -25.59 8.06 -7.01
C LEU A 361 -24.67 7.58 -8.13
N ALA A 362 -24.95 6.43 -8.71
CA ALA A 362 -24.16 5.85 -9.80
C ALA A 362 -24.13 6.77 -11.06
N ARG A 363 -25.25 7.41 -11.38
CA ARG A 363 -25.32 8.39 -12.48
C ARG A 363 -24.47 9.63 -12.22
N ARG A 364 -24.38 10.11 -10.97
CA ARG A 364 -23.44 11.19 -10.60
C ARG A 364 -21.99 10.81 -10.81
N LEU A 365 -21.65 9.52 -10.63
CA LEU A 365 -20.34 8.96 -10.94
C LEU A 365 -20.14 8.69 -12.45
N LYS A 366 -21.13 9.02 -13.30
CA LYS A 366 -21.11 8.81 -14.76
C LYS A 366 -21.05 7.34 -15.17
N TYR A 367 -21.56 6.43 -14.35
CA TYR A 367 -21.69 5.03 -14.71
C TYR A 367 -22.83 4.83 -15.74
N GLU A 368 -22.67 3.82 -16.59
CA GLU A 368 -23.70 3.38 -17.53
C GLU A 368 -24.64 2.34 -16.87
N TYR A 369 -24.14 1.65 -15.84
CA TYR A 369 -24.88 0.60 -15.12
C TYR A 369 -24.30 0.34 -13.73
N ILE A 370 -25.13 -0.29 -12.88
CA ILE A 370 -24.69 -1.03 -11.68
C ILE A 370 -25.47 -2.32 -11.57
N ALA A 371 -24.86 -3.39 -11.03
CA ALA A 371 -25.52 -4.65 -10.72
C ALA A 371 -25.95 -4.69 -9.26
N VAL A 372 -27.23 -4.81 -9.00
CA VAL A 372 -27.78 -4.97 -7.66
C VAL A 372 -27.66 -6.45 -7.29
N CYS A 373 -26.82 -6.76 -6.34
CA CYS A 373 -26.39 -8.13 -5.97
C CYS A 373 -26.78 -8.47 -4.53
N ASP A 374 -28.02 -8.19 -4.13
CA ASP A 374 -28.48 -8.52 -2.78
C ASP A 374 -28.34 -10.00 -2.46
N HIS A 375 -28.07 -10.31 -1.18
CA HIS A 375 -27.79 -11.66 -0.68
C HIS A 375 -28.93 -12.63 -0.87
N SER A 376 -28.62 -13.93 -1.02
CA SER A 376 -29.58 -15.01 -1.08
C SER A 376 -30.01 -15.48 0.34
N GLN A 377 -31.07 -16.27 0.40
CA GLN A 377 -31.79 -16.58 1.64
C GLN A 377 -30.95 -17.23 2.74
N SER A 378 -29.89 -17.97 2.44
CA SER A 378 -29.04 -18.59 3.44
C SER A 378 -28.18 -17.58 4.22
N ALA A 379 -27.98 -16.38 3.69
CA ALA A 379 -27.33 -15.27 4.39
C ALA A 379 -28.31 -14.56 5.38
N HIS A 380 -28.78 -15.29 6.38
CA HIS A 380 -29.77 -14.78 7.34
C HIS A 380 -29.29 -13.52 8.08
N TYR A 381 -27.99 -13.44 8.38
CA TYR A 381 -27.36 -12.29 9.04
C TYR A 381 -27.46 -11.00 8.19
N ALA A 382 -27.50 -11.15 6.87
CA ALA A 382 -27.61 -10.08 5.89
C ALA A 382 -29.05 -9.89 5.37
N ARG A 383 -30.06 -10.42 6.03
CA ARG A 383 -31.46 -10.38 5.58
C ARG A 383 -31.66 -10.88 4.15
N GLY A 384 -30.92 -11.93 3.77
CA GLY A 384 -30.91 -12.49 2.43
C GLY A 384 -32.30 -12.79 1.88
N LEU A 385 -32.50 -12.52 0.58
CA LEU A 385 -33.80 -12.56 -0.10
C LEU A 385 -34.27 -14.00 -0.30
N THR A 386 -35.55 -14.24 -0.04
CA THR A 386 -36.22 -15.44 -0.52
C THR A 386 -36.43 -15.38 -2.04
N PRO A 387 -36.67 -16.52 -2.72
CA PRO A 387 -36.97 -16.52 -4.15
C PRO A 387 -38.11 -15.58 -4.57
N ASP A 388 -39.13 -15.42 -3.72
CA ASP A 388 -40.26 -14.52 -4.01
C ASP A 388 -39.91 -13.04 -3.81
N GLN A 389 -39.05 -12.74 -2.85
CA GLN A 389 -38.53 -11.37 -2.68
C GLN A 389 -37.65 -10.99 -3.87
N LEU A 390 -36.74 -11.86 -4.32
CA LEU A 390 -35.92 -11.62 -5.51
C LEU A 390 -36.79 -11.41 -6.78
N ARG A 391 -37.86 -12.19 -6.95
CA ARG A 391 -38.82 -11.95 -8.06
C ARG A 391 -39.49 -10.59 -8.01
N ARG A 392 -39.80 -10.10 -6.80
CA ARG A 392 -40.38 -8.76 -6.61
C ARG A 392 -39.36 -7.67 -6.90
N GLN A 393 -38.12 -7.83 -6.41
CA GLN A 393 -37.03 -6.90 -6.69
C GLN A 393 -36.73 -6.79 -8.19
N ILE A 394 -36.68 -7.91 -8.93
CA ILE A 394 -36.52 -7.91 -10.38
C ILE A 394 -37.63 -7.08 -11.05
N LYS A 395 -38.89 -7.18 -10.61
CA LYS A 395 -40.01 -6.36 -11.16
C LYS A 395 -39.82 -4.88 -10.87
N GLU A 396 -39.37 -4.54 -9.67
CA GLU A 396 -39.08 -3.15 -9.28
C GLU A 396 -37.96 -2.56 -10.13
N ILE A 397 -36.80 -3.25 -10.23
CA ILE A 397 -35.67 -2.83 -11.07
C ILE A 397 -36.14 -2.61 -12.53
N LYS A 398 -36.90 -3.53 -13.10
CA LYS A 398 -37.46 -3.39 -14.45
C LYS A 398 -38.39 -2.19 -14.57
N SER A 399 -39.16 -1.87 -13.55
CA SER A 399 -40.01 -0.69 -13.51
C SER A 399 -39.21 0.61 -13.44
N LEU A 400 -38.18 0.67 -12.60
CA LEU A 400 -37.26 1.82 -12.49
C LEU A 400 -36.55 2.07 -13.83
N ASN A 401 -36.03 1.01 -14.46
CA ASN A 401 -35.31 1.10 -15.73
C ASN A 401 -36.12 1.72 -16.88
N ARG A 402 -37.44 1.61 -16.86
CA ARG A 402 -38.30 2.29 -17.85
C ARG A 402 -38.22 3.82 -17.77
N ARG A 403 -37.82 4.36 -16.61
CA ARG A 403 -37.70 5.80 -16.34
C ARG A 403 -36.27 6.32 -16.41
N LEU A 404 -35.27 5.43 -16.35
CA LEU A 404 -33.87 5.78 -16.37
C LEU A 404 -33.36 5.89 -17.82
N LYS A 405 -32.86 7.07 -18.21
CA LYS A 405 -32.24 7.30 -19.52
C LYS A 405 -30.72 7.30 -19.40
N GLY A 406 -30.04 6.59 -20.31
CA GLY A 406 -28.59 6.53 -20.38
C GLY A 406 -27.92 5.78 -19.22
N PHE A 407 -28.70 5.08 -18.37
CA PHE A 407 -28.24 4.30 -17.23
C PHE A 407 -29.17 3.10 -17.02
N ARG A 408 -28.64 1.99 -16.50
CA ARG A 408 -29.41 0.78 -16.21
C ARG A 408 -29.02 0.15 -14.88
N LEU A 409 -30.00 -0.18 -14.05
CA LEU A 409 -29.86 -1.14 -12.97
C LEU A 409 -29.89 -2.55 -13.57
N LEU A 410 -28.83 -3.32 -13.38
CA LEU A 410 -28.80 -4.74 -13.75
C LEU A 410 -29.41 -5.55 -12.61
N THR A 411 -30.26 -6.52 -12.97
CA THR A 411 -30.78 -7.47 -12.00
C THR A 411 -29.70 -8.49 -11.67
N GLY A 412 -29.36 -8.64 -10.39
CA GLY A 412 -28.30 -9.55 -9.96
C GLY A 412 -28.63 -10.22 -8.62
N THR A 413 -27.69 -10.96 -8.13
CA THR A 413 -27.68 -11.51 -6.78
C THR A 413 -26.25 -11.89 -6.39
N GLU A 414 -25.91 -11.69 -5.12
CA GLU A 414 -24.81 -12.41 -4.50
C GLU A 414 -25.40 -13.68 -3.86
N VAL A 415 -25.27 -14.80 -4.60
CA VAL A 415 -25.81 -16.08 -4.18
C VAL A 415 -24.79 -16.89 -3.37
N ASP A 416 -25.21 -17.43 -2.25
CA ASP A 416 -24.36 -18.29 -1.41
C ASP A 416 -23.98 -19.61 -2.13
N ILE A 417 -22.72 -19.98 -2.02
CA ILE A 417 -22.24 -21.32 -2.35
C ILE A 417 -22.45 -22.22 -1.13
N LEU A 418 -23.42 -23.09 -1.18
CA LEU A 418 -23.80 -23.99 -0.08
C LEU A 418 -22.70 -25.01 0.26
N GLY A 419 -22.84 -25.69 1.38
CA GLY A 419 -21.87 -26.69 1.86
C GLY A 419 -21.56 -27.83 0.89
N ASP A 420 -22.47 -28.14 0.00
CA ASP A 420 -22.34 -29.14 -1.06
C ASP A 420 -21.91 -28.57 -2.43
N GLY A 421 -21.64 -27.24 -2.50
CA GLY A 421 -21.22 -26.56 -3.71
C GLY A 421 -22.36 -26.15 -4.65
N ARG A 422 -23.63 -26.37 -4.30
CA ARG A 422 -24.77 -25.81 -5.04
C ARG A 422 -24.95 -24.34 -4.72
N LEU A 423 -25.60 -23.62 -5.62
CA LEU A 423 -26.03 -22.24 -5.41
C LEU A 423 -27.35 -22.21 -4.65
N ASP A 424 -27.55 -21.24 -3.77
CA ASP A 424 -28.71 -21.13 -2.87
C ASP A 424 -30.02 -20.77 -3.58
N PHE A 425 -29.99 -20.34 -4.85
CA PHE A 425 -31.19 -20.15 -5.67
C PHE A 425 -31.30 -21.21 -6.77
N PRO A 426 -32.54 -21.57 -7.15
CA PRO A 426 -32.77 -22.52 -8.25
C PRO A 426 -32.40 -21.89 -9.60
N ASP A 427 -31.92 -22.70 -10.54
CA ASP A 427 -31.49 -22.29 -11.88
C ASP A 427 -32.57 -21.52 -12.65
N GLU A 428 -33.85 -21.87 -12.45
CA GLU A 428 -35.00 -21.20 -13.05
C GLU A 428 -35.12 -19.71 -12.64
N LEU A 429 -34.52 -19.35 -11.51
CA LEU A 429 -34.45 -17.97 -11.03
C LEU A 429 -33.16 -17.31 -11.48
N LEU A 430 -32.03 -18.00 -11.32
CA LEU A 430 -30.71 -17.47 -11.72
C LEU A 430 -30.64 -17.10 -13.19
N LYS A 431 -31.25 -17.88 -14.09
CA LYS A 431 -31.28 -17.57 -15.53
C LYS A 431 -32.01 -16.29 -15.90
N LYS A 432 -32.83 -15.71 -14.99
CA LYS A 432 -33.57 -14.46 -15.20
C LYS A 432 -32.80 -13.21 -14.84
N LEU A 433 -31.64 -13.38 -14.22
CA LEU A 433 -30.78 -12.31 -13.77
C LEU A 433 -29.79 -11.87 -14.86
N ASP A 434 -29.44 -10.60 -14.88
CA ASP A 434 -28.40 -10.07 -15.76
C ASP A 434 -27.00 -10.46 -15.27
N VAL A 435 -26.78 -10.57 -13.93
CA VAL A 435 -25.50 -10.91 -13.30
C VAL A 435 -25.72 -11.83 -12.12
N VAL A 436 -24.90 -12.88 -11.99
CA VAL A 436 -24.87 -13.77 -10.83
C VAL A 436 -23.45 -13.82 -10.27
N VAL A 437 -23.29 -13.28 -9.08
CA VAL A 437 -22.08 -13.39 -8.26
C VAL A 437 -22.29 -14.51 -7.26
N ALA A 438 -21.34 -15.43 -7.08
CA ALA A 438 -21.42 -16.49 -6.09
C ALA A 438 -20.29 -16.39 -5.08
N SER A 439 -20.62 -16.44 -3.80
CA SER A 439 -19.71 -16.20 -2.69
C SER A 439 -19.82 -17.26 -1.59
N ILE A 440 -18.77 -17.40 -0.79
CA ILE A 440 -18.75 -18.24 0.42
C ILE A 440 -18.99 -17.36 1.64
N HIS A 441 -20.11 -17.58 2.34
CA HIS A 441 -20.42 -16.88 3.59
C HIS A 441 -20.53 -17.80 4.81
N SER A 442 -20.36 -19.11 4.61
CA SER A 442 -20.40 -20.10 5.69
C SER A 442 -19.44 -21.24 5.46
N GLY A 443 -19.04 -21.92 6.53
CA GLY A 443 -18.17 -23.11 6.40
C GLY A 443 -16.78 -22.79 5.86
N PHE A 444 -16.18 -21.70 6.27
CA PHE A 444 -14.90 -21.13 5.77
C PHE A 444 -13.69 -22.07 5.79
N ARG A 445 -13.76 -23.19 6.52
CA ARG A 445 -12.70 -24.22 6.63
C ARG A 445 -13.15 -25.58 6.10
N LYS A 446 -14.29 -25.66 5.37
CA LYS A 446 -14.87 -26.92 4.92
C LYS A 446 -14.89 -26.99 3.39
N ASN A 447 -13.90 -27.69 2.83
CA ASN A 447 -13.84 -27.99 1.39
C ASN A 447 -14.09 -26.78 0.45
N VAL A 448 -13.60 -25.59 0.83
CA VAL A 448 -13.92 -24.33 0.13
C VAL A 448 -13.56 -24.42 -1.35
N THR A 449 -12.38 -24.92 -1.70
CA THR A 449 -11.95 -25.10 -3.09
C THR A 449 -12.93 -25.96 -3.88
N ALA A 450 -13.30 -27.14 -3.36
CA ALA A 450 -14.22 -28.06 -4.05
C ALA A 450 -15.61 -27.44 -4.23
N ARG A 451 -16.09 -26.67 -3.24
CA ARG A 451 -17.38 -25.94 -3.31
C ARG A 451 -17.37 -24.90 -4.41
N ILE A 452 -16.32 -24.07 -4.47
CA ILE A 452 -16.16 -23.04 -5.51
C ILE A 452 -16.08 -23.68 -6.89
N LEU A 453 -15.26 -24.71 -7.07
CA LEU A 453 -15.12 -25.42 -8.34
C LEU A 453 -16.44 -26.01 -8.81
N LYS A 454 -17.21 -26.65 -7.91
CA LYS A 454 -18.52 -27.20 -8.22
C LYS A 454 -19.56 -26.10 -8.54
N ALA A 455 -19.53 -24.98 -7.83
CA ALA A 455 -20.40 -23.84 -8.15
C ALA A 455 -20.11 -23.28 -9.55
N MET A 456 -18.85 -23.27 -9.99
CA MET A 456 -18.47 -22.82 -11.34
C MET A 456 -19.06 -23.68 -12.46
N ASP A 457 -19.43 -24.93 -12.22
CA ASP A 457 -20.10 -25.79 -13.20
C ASP A 457 -21.54 -25.30 -13.53
N ASN A 458 -22.11 -24.43 -12.66
CA ASN A 458 -23.42 -23.86 -12.92
C ASN A 458 -23.36 -22.90 -14.13
N PRO A 459 -24.15 -23.13 -15.19
CA PRO A 459 -24.11 -22.30 -16.40
C PRO A 459 -24.59 -20.86 -16.16
N HIS A 460 -25.33 -20.63 -15.09
CA HIS A 460 -25.90 -19.32 -14.75
C HIS A 460 -25.01 -18.48 -13.84
N LEU A 461 -23.90 -19.00 -13.36
CA LEU A 461 -22.91 -18.27 -12.62
C LEU A 461 -22.01 -17.46 -13.56
N ASP A 462 -21.77 -16.19 -13.24
CA ASP A 462 -20.92 -15.29 -14.03
C ASP A 462 -19.59 -14.98 -13.32
N ILE A 463 -19.64 -14.70 -12.02
CA ILE A 463 -18.53 -14.16 -11.22
C ILE A 463 -18.39 -14.92 -9.91
N ILE A 464 -17.18 -15.27 -9.53
CA ILE A 464 -16.87 -15.69 -8.16
C ILE A 464 -16.53 -14.44 -7.35
N GLY A 465 -17.36 -14.13 -6.35
CA GLY A 465 -17.21 -12.99 -5.45
C GLY A 465 -16.10 -13.22 -4.41
N HIS A 466 -15.34 -12.18 -4.08
CA HIS A 466 -14.24 -12.16 -3.09
C HIS A 466 -13.61 -13.55 -2.82
N PRO A 467 -12.91 -14.12 -3.81
CA PRO A 467 -12.55 -15.54 -3.88
C PRO A 467 -11.66 -16.06 -2.74
N SER A 468 -10.86 -15.20 -2.10
CA SER A 468 -10.04 -15.59 -0.96
C SER A 468 -10.75 -15.39 0.38
N GLY A 469 -11.80 -14.59 0.43
CA GLY A 469 -12.59 -14.29 1.61
C GLY A 469 -11.83 -13.62 2.75
N ARG A 470 -10.68 -13.02 2.44
CA ARG A 470 -9.86 -12.30 3.42
C ARG A 470 -10.51 -10.99 3.88
N LEU A 471 -10.12 -10.54 5.08
CA LEU A 471 -10.32 -9.18 5.58
C LEU A 471 -8.94 -8.66 6.02
N ILE A 472 -8.54 -7.50 5.50
CA ILE A 472 -7.20 -6.93 5.74
C ILE A 472 -7.00 -6.63 7.23
N SER A 473 -8.05 -6.14 7.91
CA SER A 473 -7.99 -5.73 9.32
C SER A 473 -8.23 -6.85 10.33
N GLY A 474 -8.65 -8.06 9.92
CA GLY A 474 -9.11 -8.98 10.95
C GLY A 474 -9.12 -10.47 10.63
N ARG A 475 -9.20 -10.91 9.39
CA ARG A 475 -9.36 -12.34 9.08
C ARG A 475 -8.48 -12.76 7.91
N GLU A 476 -7.65 -13.76 8.15
CA GLU A 476 -7.02 -14.50 7.06
C GLU A 476 -8.08 -15.08 6.11
N GLY A 477 -7.71 -15.28 4.86
CA GLY A 477 -8.59 -15.85 3.84
C GLY A 477 -9.08 -17.27 4.19
N TYR A 478 -9.94 -17.79 3.37
CA TYR A 478 -10.37 -19.18 3.43
C TYR A 478 -9.19 -20.14 3.26
N ASP A 479 -9.34 -21.38 3.71
CA ASP A 479 -8.46 -22.49 3.29
C ASP A 479 -8.84 -22.89 1.86
N VAL A 480 -8.33 -22.15 0.87
CA VAL A 480 -8.66 -22.27 -0.56
C VAL A 480 -7.41 -22.37 -1.42
N ASP A 481 -7.40 -23.34 -2.31
CA ASP A 481 -6.42 -23.45 -3.38
C ASP A 481 -6.81 -22.47 -4.52
N LEU A 482 -6.25 -21.26 -4.45
CA LEU A 482 -6.53 -20.22 -5.45
C LEU A 482 -5.99 -20.58 -6.85
N ASP A 483 -4.95 -21.39 -6.97
CA ASP A 483 -4.47 -21.83 -8.28
C ASP A 483 -5.47 -22.78 -8.94
N ALA A 484 -6.08 -23.69 -8.18
CA ALA A 484 -7.17 -24.54 -8.66
C ALA A 484 -8.41 -23.69 -9.05
N VAL A 485 -8.75 -22.66 -8.26
CA VAL A 485 -9.85 -21.73 -8.59
C VAL A 485 -9.56 -20.96 -9.87
N LEU A 486 -8.35 -20.45 -10.06
CA LEU A 486 -7.92 -19.79 -11.30
C LEU A 486 -8.04 -20.73 -12.51
N GLU A 487 -7.59 -21.97 -12.39
CA GLU A 487 -7.69 -22.94 -13.49
C GLU A 487 -9.15 -23.31 -13.80
N GLY A 488 -9.98 -23.48 -12.77
CA GLY A 488 -11.43 -23.69 -12.92
C GLY A 488 -12.09 -22.52 -13.65
N ALA A 489 -11.81 -21.28 -13.23
CA ALA A 489 -12.34 -20.07 -13.86
C ALA A 489 -11.93 -19.95 -15.33
N ARG A 490 -10.64 -20.22 -15.65
CA ARG A 490 -10.13 -20.25 -17.01
C ARG A 490 -10.86 -21.28 -17.88
N ARG A 491 -10.98 -22.51 -17.39
CA ARG A 491 -11.59 -23.63 -18.12
C ARG A 491 -13.08 -23.39 -18.40
N LEU A 492 -13.79 -22.82 -17.43
CA LEU A 492 -15.24 -22.63 -17.49
C LEU A 492 -15.67 -21.23 -17.94
N GLY A 493 -14.69 -20.37 -18.25
CA GLY A 493 -14.95 -19.00 -18.72
C GLY A 493 -15.64 -18.10 -17.68
N LYS A 494 -15.47 -18.38 -16.38
CA LYS A 494 -16.00 -17.58 -15.29
C LYS A 494 -15.08 -16.39 -15.02
N ALA A 495 -15.66 -15.26 -14.59
CA ALA A 495 -14.90 -14.14 -14.10
C ALA A 495 -14.59 -14.30 -12.60
N LEU A 496 -13.51 -13.67 -12.16
CA LEU A 496 -13.17 -13.54 -10.74
C LEU A 496 -13.34 -12.09 -10.30
N GLU A 497 -13.79 -11.89 -9.08
CA GLU A 497 -13.93 -10.56 -8.53
C GLU A 497 -12.59 -9.99 -8.07
N LEU A 498 -12.40 -8.69 -8.29
CA LEU A 498 -11.64 -7.80 -7.46
C LEU A 498 -12.62 -6.96 -6.66
N ASN A 499 -12.90 -7.40 -5.43
CA ASN A 499 -13.73 -6.68 -4.49
C ASN A 499 -12.99 -5.43 -4.02
N SER A 500 -13.57 -4.27 -4.26
CA SER A 500 -12.97 -2.96 -4.00
C SER A 500 -13.25 -2.43 -2.59
N PHE A 501 -13.99 -3.18 -1.77
CA PHE A 501 -14.26 -2.78 -0.39
C PHE A 501 -12.94 -2.63 0.37
N TYR A 502 -12.81 -1.53 1.13
CA TYR A 502 -11.53 -1.11 1.69
C TYR A 502 -10.84 -2.14 2.58
N ASP A 503 -11.62 -3.00 3.24
CA ASP A 503 -11.11 -4.04 4.14
C ASP A 503 -10.92 -5.40 3.45
N ARG A 504 -11.31 -5.54 2.17
CA ARG A 504 -11.15 -6.77 1.39
C ARG A 504 -10.00 -6.67 0.38
N LEU A 505 -10.15 -5.80 -0.62
CA LEU A 505 -9.28 -5.69 -1.80
C LEU A 505 -8.91 -7.09 -2.35
N ASP A 506 -9.94 -7.90 -2.61
CA ASP A 506 -9.89 -9.33 -2.88
C ASP A 506 -10.40 -9.65 -4.30
N LEU A 507 -9.60 -10.17 -5.18
CA LEU A 507 -8.24 -10.75 -5.06
C LEU A 507 -7.14 -9.68 -4.92
N ASN A 508 -6.01 -10.07 -4.32
CA ASN A 508 -4.82 -9.24 -4.27
C ASN A 508 -4.09 -9.14 -5.61
N GLU A 509 -3.13 -8.20 -5.68
CA GLU A 509 -2.35 -7.92 -6.90
C GLU A 509 -1.64 -9.13 -7.50
N PHE A 510 -1.20 -10.09 -6.68
CA PHE A 510 -0.50 -11.28 -7.15
C PHE A 510 -1.44 -12.23 -7.91
N TYR A 511 -2.58 -12.58 -7.32
CA TYR A 511 -3.56 -13.46 -7.95
C TYR A 511 -4.26 -12.81 -9.14
N LEU A 512 -4.48 -11.49 -9.11
CA LEU A 512 -5.00 -10.74 -10.26
C LEU A 512 -4.04 -10.77 -11.44
N LYS A 513 -2.73 -10.63 -11.21
CA LYS A 513 -1.72 -10.77 -12.26
C LYS A 513 -1.72 -12.18 -12.85
N ASN A 514 -1.80 -13.20 -12.00
CA ASN A 514 -1.91 -14.60 -12.44
C ASN A 514 -3.21 -14.85 -13.25
N ALA A 515 -4.33 -14.23 -12.86
CA ALA A 515 -5.58 -14.31 -13.60
C ALA A 515 -5.45 -13.68 -15.00
N LYS A 516 -4.85 -12.47 -15.10
CA LYS A 516 -4.54 -11.83 -16.38
C LYS A 516 -3.71 -12.75 -17.28
N ASP A 517 -2.61 -13.31 -16.75
CA ASP A 517 -1.68 -14.13 -17.52
C ASP A 517 -2.35 -15.43 -18.06
N ARG A 518 -3.42 -15.88 -17.39
CA ARG A 518 -4.28 -16.99 -17.82
C ARG A 518 -5.48 -16.57 -18.69
N GLY A 519 -5.62 -15.27 -18.99
CA GLY A 519 -6.72 -14.72 -19.81
C GLY A 519 -8.08 -14.68 -19.12
N ILE A 520 -8.13 -14.81 -17.79
CA ILE A 520 -9.35 -14.74 -17.00
C ILE A 520 -9.81 -13.29 -16.90
N LYS A 521 -11.12 -13.05 -17.08
CA LYS A 521 -11.68 -11.71 -16.91
C LYS A 521 -11.90 -11.38 -15.44
N ILE A 522 -11.66 -10.11 -15.11
CA ILE A 522 -11.85 -9.58 -13.76
C ILE A 522 -13.09 -8.70 -13.74
N SER A 523 -13.89 -8.88 -12.71
CA SER A 523 -15.02 -8.02 -12.36
C SER A 523 -14.64 -7.15 -11.18
N LEU A 524 -14.88 -5.85 -11.23
CA LEU A 524 -14.76 -4.97 -10.08
C LEU A 524 -16.12 -4.80 -9.42
N GLY A 525 -16.19 -5.04 -8.12
CA GLY A 525 -17.35 -4.78 -7.28
C GLY A 525 -16.97 -3.93 -6.07
N THR A 526 -17.74 -2.91 -5.73
CA THR A 526 -17.50 -2.17 -4.48
C THR A 526 -18.01 -2.90 -3.26
N ASP A 527 -18.92 -3.85 -3.45
CA ASP A 527 -19.59 -4.56 -2.36
C ASP A 527 -20.21 -3.56 -1.35
N THR A 528 -20.66 -2.42 -1.91
CA THR A 528 -21.11 -1.31 -1.07
C THR A 528 -22.47 -1.56 -0.47
N HIS A 529 -22.59 -1.23 0.81
CA HIS A 529 -23.81 -1.28 1.60
C HIS A 529 -24.32 0.13 1.97
N TYR A 530 -23.60 1.19 1.58
CA TYR A 530 -23.92 2.57 1.93
C TYR A 530 -23.50 3.56 0.82
N ALA A 531 -24.12 4.73 0.79
CA ALA A 531 -23.99 5.70 -0.29
C ALA A 531 -22.54 6.06 -0.68
N ALA A 532 -21.68 6.29 0.31
CA ALA A 532 -20.29 6.68 0.06
C ALA A 532 -19.43 5.52 -0.48
N GLY A 533 -19.84 4.27 -0.29
CA GLY A 533 -19.07 3.10 -0.65
C GLY A 533 -18.84 2.92 -2.16
N LEU A 534 -19.71 3.48 -3.03
CA LEU A 534 -19.47 3.47 -4.48
C LEU A 534 -18.15 4.17 -4.88
N GLN A 535 -17.63 5.07 -4.05
CA GLN A 535 -16.33 5.72 -4.28
C GLN A 535 -15.13 4.79 -4.04
N MET A 536 -15.34 3.65 -3.40
CA MET A 536 -14.28 2.66 -3.17
C MET A 536 -13.80 2.00 -4.47
N MET A 537 -14.54 2.12 -5.57
CA MET A 537 -14.08 1.69 -6.89
C MET A 537 -12.67 2.19 -7.22
N ARG A 538 -12.28 3.37 -6.71
CA ARG A 538 -10.93 3.91 -6.88
C ARG A 538 -9.84 3.02 -6.30
N LEU A 539 -10.13 2.32 -5.19
CA LEU A 539 -9.20 1.38 -4.56
C LEU A 539 -9.03 0.14 -5.44
N GLY A 540 -10.14 -0.43 -5.92
CA GLY A 540 -10.11 -1.55 -6.85
C GLY A 540 -9.34 -1.23 -8.13
N VAL A 541 -9.59 -0.06 -8.73
CA VAL A 541 -8.80 0.39 -9.90
C VAL A 541 -7.31 0.48 -9.56
N GLY A 542 -6.96 1.04 -8.40
CA GLY A 542 -5.57 1.12 -7.96
C GLY A 542 -4.89 -0.26 -7.83
N ILE A 543 -5.58 -1.24 -7.23
CA ILE A 543 -5.08 -2.63 -7.13
C ILE A 543 -5.02 -3.30 -8.52
N ALA A 544 -6.01 -3.06 -9.38
CA ALA A 544 -5.98 -3.55 -10.76
C ALA A 544 -4.75 -3.03 -11.52
N ARG A 545 -4.42 -1.74 -11.38
CA ARG A 545 -3.21 -1.13 -11.96
C ARG A 545 -1.94 -1.77 -11.41
N ARG A 546 -1.88 -2.02 -10.09
CA ARG A 546 -0.75 -2.74 -9.46
C ARG A 546 -0.57 -4.16 -10.00
N ALA A 547 -1.66 -4.80 -10.37
CA ALA A 547 -1.69 -6.12 -11.00
C ALA A 547 -1.45 -6.06 -12.52
N TRP A 548 -1.12 -4.89 -13.07
CA TRP A 548 -0.87 -4.65 -14.50
C TRP A 548 -2.10 -4.91 -15.39
N LEU A 549 -3.31 -4.85 -14.84
CA LEU A 549 -4.52 -5.06 -15.61
C LEU A 549 -4.77 -3.90 -16.57
N GLU A 550 -5.14 -4.26 -17.78
CA GLU A 550 -5.53 -3.34 -18.82
C GLU A 550 -7.06 -3.31 -18.95
N LYS A 551 -7.57 -2.31 -19.64
CA LYS A 551 -9.00 -2.16 -19.91
C LYS A 551 -9.65 -3.44 -20.47
N THR A 552 -8.94 -4.17 -21.32
CA THR A 552 -9.43 -5.41 -21.93
C THR A 552 -9.56 -6.57 -20.95
N ASP A 553 -8.90 -6.52 -19.81
CA ASP A 553 -8.96 -7.57 -18.78
C ASP A 553 -10.19 -7.45 -17.88
N ILE A 554 -10.84 -6.28 -17.87
CA ILE A 554 -11.87 -5.89 -16.90
C ILE A 554 -13.26 -5.83 -17.54
N LEU A 555 -14.23 -6.51 -16.95
CA LEU A 555 -15.62 -6.52 -17.41
C LEU A 555 -16.27 -5.14 -17.32
N ASN A 556 -15.98 -4.41 -16.25
CA ASN A 556 -16.54 -3.08 -15.97
C ASN A 556 -16.14 -2.01 -17.00
N SER A 557 -15.14 -2.26 -17.82
CA SER A 557 -14.73 -1.36 -18.91
C SER A 557 -15.63 -1.48 -20.15
N LEU A 558 -16.45 -2.51 -20.23
CA LEU A 558 -17.37 -2.73 -21.33
C LEU A 558 -18.57 -1.77 -21.23
N SER A 559 -19.00 -1.22 -22.36
CA SER A 559 -20.30 -0.52 -22.42
C SER A 559 -21.42 -1.48 -22.04
N LEU A 560 -22.55 -0.94 -21.59
CA LEU A 560 -23.73 -1.73 -21.24
C LEU A 560 -24.09 -2.77 -22.31
N ALA A 561 -24.13 -2.37 -23.59
CA ALA A 561 -24.47 -3.28 -24.70
C ALA A 561 -23.47 -4.43 -24.86
N ARG A 562 -22.15 -4.14 -24.70
CA ARG A 562 -21.11 -5.18 -24.80
C ARG A 562 -21.11 -6.10 -23.57
N LEU A 563 -21.31 -5.54 -22.39
CA LEU A 563 -21.41 -6.33 -21.15
C LEU A 563 -22.60 -7.28 -21.21
N THR A 564 -23.80 -6.77 -21.55
CA THR A 564 -25.01 -7.59 -21.69
C THR A 564 -24.81 -8.73 -22.69
N LYS A 565 -24.18 -8.44 -23.85
CA LYS A 565 -23.83 -9.48 -24.82
C LYS A 565 -22.84 -10.50 -24.26
N LYS A 566 -21.86 -10.08 -23.46
CA LYS A 566 -20.83 -10.94 -22.87
C LYS A 566 -21.43 -11.86 -21.80
N LEU A 567 -22.33 -11.33 -20.97
CA LEU A 567 -23.01 -12.07 -19.89
C LEU A 567 -24.31 -12.74 -20.38
N SER A 568 -24.82 -12.36 -21.58
CA SER A 568 -25.98 -13.03 -22.15
C SER A 568 -25.67 -14.52 -22.30
N ARG A 569 -26.37 -15.29 -21.51
CA ARG A 569 -26.39 -16.74 -21.54
C ARG A 569 -27.01 -17.13 -22.86
N GLY A 570 -26.14 -17.37 -23.84
CA GLY A 570 -26.59 -17.68 -25.19
C GLY A 570 -27.63 -18.80 -25.12
N THR A 571 -28.79 -18.52 -25.65
CA THR A 571 -29.62 -19.53 -26.26
C THR A 571 -28.77 -20.19 -27.36
N LYS A 572 -27.96 -21.18 -26.96
CA LYS A 572 -27.42 -22.16 -27.90
C LYS A 572 -28.36 -23.31 -28.00
#